data_0c0c16b4d2f2d7d186364cead20f637a
#
_entry.id   0c0c16b4d2f2d7d186364cead20f637a
#
_cell.length_a   1.000
_cell.length_b   1.000
_cell.length_c   1.000
_cell.angle_alpha   90.00
_cell.angle_beta   90.00
_cell.angle_gamma   90.00
#
_symmetry.space_group_name_H-M   'P 1'
#
loop_
_entity.id
_entity.type
_entity.pdbx_description
1 polymer ?
#
loop_
_entity_poly.entity_id
_entity_poly.type
_entity_poly.pdbx_seq_one_letter_code
_entity_poly.pdbx_strand_id
1 'polypeptide(L)'
;VAKIAICIFSETRPEHLKAIQWLNEGGTASFHLLKLEAIRIGDSAPAPLFTVITGPSEAISEAGRIKRDQETSSNKYVKFWQALLEAARTRTQIHRNISPGTSNWISTSADLPQCFGLGYVLARGKGRVELYIDDAKRGKNYTEAVFHAIEANKQAIESEFGAPLSWEELSDGRACRICQRLGAAVTLDGETTGSGFIDQMIGAMIRLDKAVRPYLSGAIREAEEQMLQLALEEESDEH
;
A
#
# COMPACT_ATOMS: atom_id res chain seq x y z
N VAL A 1 4.57 3.79 42.44
CA VAL A 1 3.61 4.91 42.32
C VAL A 1 3.28 5.08 40.88
N ALA A 2 1.98 5.05 40.51
CA ALA A 2 1.54 5.29 39.13
C ALA A 2 1.89 6.73 38.71
N LYS A 3 2.55 6.88 37.58
CA LYS A 3 2.93 8.21 37.06
C LYS A 3 1.97 8.74 35.99
N ILE A 4 0.98 7.94 35.59
CA ILE A 4 -0.01 8.29 34.59
C ILE A 4 -1.39 7.97 35.14
N ALA A 5 -2.32 8.91 35.03
CA ALA A 5 -3.73 8.77 35.35
C ALA A 5 -4.57 9.12 34.13
N ILE A 6 -5.50 8.23 33.74
CA ILE A 6 -6.39 8.42 32.59
C ILE A 6 -7.82 8.56 33.11
N CYS A 7 -8.44 9.72 32.86
CA CYS A 7 -9.84 10.00 33.17
C CYS A 7 -10.66 9.85 31.90
N ILE A 8 -11.69 8.99 31.93
CA ILE A 8 -12.55 8.70 30.77
C ILE A 8 -13.97 9.15 31.10
N PHE A 9 -14.55 9.98 30.22
CA PHE A 9 -15.91 10.50 30.37
C PHE A 9 -16.69 10.34 29.06
N SER A 10 -17.98 10.12 29.15
CA SER A 10 -18.89 10.18 27.99
C SER A 10 -19.16 11.64 27.56
N GLU A 11 -19.20 12.57 28.53
CA GLU A 11 -19.31 14.00 28.28
C GLU A 11 -18.21 14.76 29.01
N THR A 12 -17.49 15.60 28.27
CA THR A 12 -16.45 16.45 28.82
C THR A 12 -17.00 17.86 29.03
N ARG A 13 -16.87 18.38 30.27
CA ARG A 13 -17.28 19.74 30.63
C ARG A 13 -16.05 20.63 30.79
N PRO A 14 -16.20 21.98 30.68
CA PRO A 14 -15.10 22.92 30.88
C PRO A 14 -14.38 22.75 32.22
N GLU A 15 -15.14 22.37 33.27
CA GLU A 15 -14.60 22.13 34.61
C GLU A 15 -13.63 20.94 34.63
N HIS A 16 -13.94 19.88 33.92
CA HIS A 16 -13.06 18.70 33.80
C HIS A 16 -11.74 19.08 33.11
N LEU A 17 -11.82 19.88 32.06
CA LEU A 17 -10.64 20.38 31.34
C LEU A 17 -9.72 21.20 32.27
N LYS A 18 -10.30 22.18 33.02
CA LYS A 18 -9.55 23.01 33.93
C LYS A 18 -8.92 22.22 35.06
N ALA A 19 -9.64 21.22 35.60
CA ALA A 19 -9.13 20.37 36.65
C ALA A 19 -7.91 19.52 36.17
N ILE A 20 -7.98 18.93 35.00
CA ILE A 20 -6.87 18.16 34.45
C ILE A 20 -5.66 19.05 34.10
N GLN A 21 -5.90 20.26 33.57
CA GLN A 21 -4.83 21.21 33.30
C GLN A 21 -4.12 21.61 34.60
N TRP A 22 -4.88 21.96 35.65
CA TRP A 22 -4.34 22.29 36.95
C TRP A 22 -3.54 21.13 37.60
N LEU A 23 -4.06 19.90 37.50
CA LEU A 23 -3.35 18.71 38.01
C LEU A 23 -2.02 18.49 37.28
N ASN A 24 -1.96 18.77 35.97
CA ASN A 24 -0.75 18.66 35.19
C ASN A 24 0.28 19.76 35.50
N GLU A 25 -0.15 20.92 35.92
CA GLU A 25 0.74 22.01 36.41
C GLU A 25 1.52 21.60 37.66
N GLY A 26 0.94 20.73 38.50
CA GLY A 26 1.57 20.25 39.72
C GLY A 26 2.71 19.25 39.54
N GLY A 27 2.91 18.69 38.34
CA GLY A 27 4.09 17.92 37.93
C GLY A 27 4.31 16.56 38.62
N THR A 28 3.40 16.10 39.49
CA THR A 28 3.56 14.87 40.27
C THR A 28 3.20 13.61 39.49
N ALA A 29 2.31 13.73 38.50
CA ALA A 29 1.87 12.66 37.61
C ALA A 29 1.33 13.29 36.30
N SER A 30 1.22 12.48 35.25
CA SER A 30 0.61 12.87 33.98
C SER A 30 -0.88 12.50 33.96
N PHE A 31 -1.74 13.51 33.86
CA PHE A 31 -3.20 13.31 33.81
C PHE A 31 -3.70 13.50 32.37
N HIS A 32 -4.48 12.55 31.91
CA HIS A 32 -5.09 12.56 30.56
C HIS A 32 -6.62 12.53 30.70
N LEU A 33 -7.30 13.34 29.89
CA LEU A 33 -8.75 13.34 29.78
C LEU A 33 -9.14 12.78 28.41
N LEU A 34 -9.87 11.66 28.42
CA LEU A 34 -10.38 11.03 27.22
C LEU A 34 -11.91 11.09 27.20
N LYS A 35 -12.47 11.40 26.04
CA LYS A 35 -13.90 11.21 25.78
C LYS A 35 -14.11 9.83 25.18
N LEU A 36 -15.08 9.09 25.70
CA LEU A 36 -15.53 7.81 25.17
C LEU A 36 -16.89 8.00 24.49
N GLU A 37 -16.96 7.64 23.22
CA GLU A 37 -18.17 7.64 22.41
C GLU A 37 -18.42 6.26 21.82
N ALA A 38 -19.67 5.88 21.67
CA ALA A 38 -20.03 4.71 20.89
C ALA A 38 -20.34 5.15 19.46
N ILE A 39 -19.57 4.66 18.50
CA ILE A 39 -19.81 4.93 17.09
C ILE A 39 -20.33 3.69 16.37
N ARG A 40 -21.18 3.90 15.37
CA ARG A 40 -21.70 2.84 14.50
C ARG A 40 -21.53 3.27 13.05
N ILE A 41 -21.06 2.37 12.22
CA ILE A 41 -20.95 2.58 10.77
C ILE A 41 -21.94 1.62 10.10
N GLY A 42 -22.99 2.18 9.49
CA GLY A 42 -24.10 1.40 8.91
C GLY A 42 -24.77 0.51 9.96
N ASP A 43 -24.97 -0.77 9.64
CA ASP A 43 -25.62 -1.77 10.50
C ASP A 43 -24.64 -2.54 11.40
N SER A 44 -23.38 -2.09 11.52
CA SER A 44 -22.40 -2.75 12.38
C SER A 44 -22.75 -2.63 13.85
N ALA A 45 -22.19 -3.52 14.69
CA ALA A 45 -22.23 -3.36 16.14
C ALA A 45 -21.51 -2.05 16.54
N PRO A 46 -22.00 -1.32 17.58
CA PRO A 46 -21.33 -0.14 18.09
C PRO A 46 -19.90 -0.46 18.54
N ALA A 47 -18.95 0.40 18.20
CA ALA A 47 -17.56 0.30 18.62
C ALA A 47 -17.17 1.51 19.50
N PRO A 48 -16.31 1.35 20.52
CA PRO A 48 -15.84 2.47 21.32
C PRO A 48 -14.86 3.34 20.53
N LEU A 49 -15.06 4.66 20.58
CA LEU A 49 -14.13 5.67 20.10
C LEU A 49 -13.59 6.46 21.29
N PHE A 50 -12.27 6.46 21.45
CA PHE A 50 -11.59 7.27 22.45
C PHE A 50 -10.98 8.52 21.81
N THR A 51 -11.37 9.69 22.28
CA THR A 51 -10.82 10.96 21.83
C THR A 51 -10.05 11.62 22.98
N VAL A 52 -8.76 11.91 22.79
CA VAL A 52 -7.96 12.64 23.78
C VAL A 52 -8.40 14.11 23.75
N ILE A 53 -8.92 14.59 24.87
CA ILE A 53 -9.41 15.97 25.05
C ILE A 53 -8.30 16.87 25.58
N THR A 54 -7.58 16.41 26.62
CA THR A 54 -6.42 17.12 27.16
C THR A 54 -5.48 16.15 27.89
N GLY A 55 -4.23 16.57 28.04
CA GLY A 55 -3.18 15.84 28.75
C GLY A 55 -2.00 16.79 29.02
N PRO A 56 -0.86 16.28 29.49
CA PRO A 56 0.36 17.06 29.58
C PRO A 56 0.71 17.68 28.23
N SER A 57 1.23 18.89 28.22
CA SER A 57 1.53 19.66 27.01
C SER A 57 2.38 18.89 25.99
N GLU A 58 3.32 18.09 26.48
CA GLU A 58 4.18 17.24 25.64
C GLU A 58 3.40 16.12 24.92
N ALA A 59 2.47 15.45 25.63
CA ALA A 59 1.67 14.37 25.04
C ALA A 59 0.69 14.88 23.97
N ILE A 60 0.10 16.04 24.17
CA ILE A 60 -0.79 16.68 23.19
C ILE A 60 0.01 17.14 21.98
N SER A 61 1.20 17.70 22.21
CA SER A 61 2.13 18.12 21.17
C SER A 61 2.59 16.93 20.32
N GLU A 62 2.93 15.80 20.96
CA GLU A 62 3.37 14.58 20.27
C GLU A 62 2.25 13.95 19.44
N ALA A 63 1.05 13.79 20.00
CA ALA A 63 -0.12 13.28 19.27
C ALA A 63 -0.49 14.19 18.08
N GLY A 64 -0.45 15.51 18.30
CA GLY A 64 -0.69 16.48 17.24
C GLY A 64 0.42 16.49 16.17
N ARG A 65 1.68 16.20 16.56
CA ARG A 65 2.81 16.05 15.64
C ARG A 65 2.65 14.80 14.78
N ILE A 66 2.37 13.65 15.38
CA ILE A 66 2.16 12.39 14.67
C ILE A 66 1.02 12.53 13.65
N LYS A 67 -0.11 13.13 14.03
CA LYS A 67 -1.24 13.34 13.11
C LYS A 67 -0.86 14.28 11.97
N ARG A 68 -0.18 15.39 12.24
CA ARG A 68 0.31 16.31 11.21
C ARG A 68 1.34 15.65 10.29
N ASP A 69 2.24 14.85 10.82
CA ASP A 69 3.24 14.13 10.04
C ASP A 69 2.57 13.11 9.10
N GLN A 70 1.52 12.40 9.57
CA GLN A 70 0.72 11.50 8.74
C GLN A 70 -0.07 12.25 7.66
N GLU A 71 -0.75 13.34 8.00
CA GLU A 71 -1.48 14.17 7.03
C GLU A 71 -0.53 14.80 6.01
N THR A 72 0.64 15.24 6.44
CA THR A 72 1.67 15.81 5.56
C THR A 72 2.22 14.74 4.60
N SER A 73 2.50 13.54 5.10
CA SER A 73 2.98 12.42 4.27
C SER A 73 1.91 11.98 3.25
N SER A 74 0.66 11.86 3.67
CA SER A 74 -0.46 11.54 2.79
C SER A 74 -0.63 12.56 1.68
N ASN A 75 -0.55 13.85 2.02
CA ASN A 75 -0.63 14.94 1.04
C ASN A 75 0.56 14.93 0.04
N LYS A 76 1.74 14.52 0.49
CA LYS A 76 2.91 14.38 -0.39
C LYS A 76 2.72 13.28 -1.42
N TYR A 77 2.16 12.12 -1.02
CA TYR A 77 1.84 11.04 -1.98
C TYR A 77 0.80 11.49 -3.00
N VAL A 78 -0.27 12.16 -2.57
CA VAL A 78 -1.31 12.67 -3.48
C VAL A 78 -0.70 13.60 -4.54
N LYS A 79 0.13 14.57 -4.12
CA LYS A 79 0.80 15.51 -5.05
C LYS A 79 1.73 14.78 -6.02
N PHE A 80 2.52 13.83 -5.52
CA PHE A 80 3.42 13.04 -6.36
C PHE A 80 2.65 12.23 -7.40
N TRP A 81 1.62 11.48 -6.96
CA TRP A 81 0.79 10.68 -7.87
C TRP A 81 0.04 11.54 -8.87
N GLN A 82 -0.43 12.72 -8.47
CA GLN A 82 -1.06 13.67 -9.38
C GLN A 82 -0.09 14.06 -10.51
N ALA A 83 1.13 14.48 -10.18
CA ALA A 83 2.14 14.86 -11.16
C ALA A 83 2.52 13.69 -12.08
N LEU A 84 2.71 12.48 -11.51
CA LEU A 84 3.04 11.28 -12.29
C LEU A 84 1.91 10.89 -13.24
N LEU A 85 0.67 10.84 -12.76
CA LEU A 85 -0.49 10.47 -13.57
C LEU A 85 -0.76 11.50 -14.67
N GLU A 86 -0.58 12.81 -14.41
CA GLU A 86 -0.71 13.86 -15.40
C GLU A 86 0.33 13.71 -16.51
N ALA A 87 1.60 13.52 -16.15
CA ALA A 87 2.67 13.26 -17.11
C ALA A 87 2.47 11.94 -17.88
N ALA A 88 1.94 10.89 -17.23
CA ALA A 88 1.68 9.61 -17.86
C ALA A 88 0.57 9.65 -18.91
N ARG A 89 -0.47 10.49 -18.73
CA ARG A 89 -1.64 10.58 -19.63
C ARG A 89 -1.28 10.88 -21.08
N THR A 90 -0.18 11.60 -21.32
CA THR A 90 0.29 11.94 -22.66
C THR A 90 1.10 10.81 -23.31
N ARG A 91 1.50 9.79 -22.56
CA ARG A 91 2.45 8.75 -23.00
C ARG A 91 1.87 7.34 -22.97
N THR A 92 0.86 7.08 -22.10
CA THR A 92 0.28 5.75 -21.91
C THR A 92 -1.17 5.84 -21.43
N GLN A 93 -1.93 4.77 -21.69
CA GLN A 93 -3.30 4.61 -21.21
C GLN A 93 -3.41 3.70 -19.96
N ILE A 94 -2.30 3.12 -19.49
CA ILE A 94 -2.27 2.07 -18.47
C ILE A 94 -3.02 2.52 -17.20
N HIS A 95 -2.74 3.72 -16.68
CA HIS A 95 -3.34 4.25 -15.44
C HIS A 95 -4.34 5.39 -15.68
N ARG A 96 -4.95 5.50 -16.88
CA ARG A 96 -5.81 6.66 -17.25
C ARG A 96 -6.99 6.88 -16.30
N ASN A 97 -7.54 5.82 -15.73
CA ASN A 97 -8.71 5.85 -14.85
C ASN A 97 -8.35 5.85 -13.36
N ILE A 98 -7.06 5.93 -13.02
CA ILE A 98 -6.59 5.94 -11.64
C ILE A 98 -6.56 7.38 -11.13
N SER A 99 -7.07 7.57 -9.91
CA SER A 99 -6.98 8.83 -9.17
C SER A 99 -5.80 8.81 -8.19
N PRO A 100 -5.17 9.97 -7.92
CA PRO A 100 -4.13 10.07 -6.91
C PRO A 100 -4.64 9.62 -5.53
N GLY A 101 -3.92 8.70 -4.87
CA GLY A 101 -4.23 8.20 -3.54
C GLY A 101 -3.25 8.69 -2.48
N THR A 102 -3.59 8.45 -1.21
CA THR A 102 -2.75 8.79 -0.04
C THR A 102 -1.74 7.69 0.30
N SER A 103 -1.86 6.52 -0.34
CA SER A 103 -0.96 5.39 -0.16
C SER A 103 0.38 5.62 -0.88
N ASN A 104 1.41 4.93 -0.43
CA ASN A 104 2.71 4.92 -1.07
C ASN A 104 2.75 4.09 -2.37
N TRP A 105 1.59 3.66 -2.87
CA TRP A 105 1.42 2.94 -4.14
C TRP A 105 0.11 3.32 -4.82
N ILE A 106 0.10 3.18 -6.14
CA ILE A 106 -1.10 3.19 -7.00
C ILE A 106 -0.98 2.04 -7.99
N SER A 107 -2.10 1.38 -8.28
CA SER A 107 -2.12 0.23 -9.19
C SER A 107 -3.37 0.23 -10.04
N THR A 108 -3.31 -0.45 -11.18
CA THR A 108 -4.44 -0.73 -12.07
C THR A 108 -4.44 -2.19 -12.49
N SER A 109 -5.63 -2.77 -12.59
CA SER A 109 -5.88 -4.06 -13.24
C SER A 109 -6.69 -3.90 -14.53
N ALA A 110 -6.94 -2.65 -14.96
CA ALA A 110 -7.69 -2.39 -16.18
C ALA A 110 -6.99 -2.98 -17.40
N ASP A 111 -7.76 -3.66 -18.25
CA ASP A 111 -7.28 -4.30 -19.46
C ASP A 111 -6.22 -5.41 -19.22
N LEU A 112 -6.14 -5.94 -17.98
CA LEU A 112 -5.33 -7.10 -17.63
C LEU A 112 -6.24 -8.30 -17.33
N PRO A 113 -5.77 -9.54 -17.58
CA PRO A 113 -6.46 -10.71 -17.07
C PRO A 113 -6.54 -10.71 -15.55
N GLN A 114 -7.44 -11.54 -14.98
CA GLN A 114 -7.58 -11.67 -13.53
C GLN A 114 -6.23 -11.98 -12.87
N CYS A 115 -6.09 -11.67 -11.61
CA CYS A 115 -4.93 -11.81 -10.74
C CYS A 115 -3.74 -10.87 -11.01
N PHE A 116 -3.78 -10.03 -12.05
CA PHE A 116 -2.68 -9.12 -12.35
C PHE A 116 -3.00 -7.66 -12.03
N GLY A 117 -1.97 -6.94 -11.59
CA GLY A 117 -2.02 -5.50 -11.42
C GLY A 117 -0.69 -4.85 -11.79
N LEU A 118 -0.73 -3.75 -12.53
CA LEU A 118 0.44 -2.91 -12.79
C LEU A 118 0.50 -1.76 -11.80
N GLY A 119 1.57 -1.70 -11.03
CA GLY A 119 1.71 -0.78 -9.91
C GLY A 119 2.94 0.12 -9.95
N TYR A 120 2.75 1.36 -9.53
CA TYR A 120 3.81 2.26 -9.09
C TYR A 120 3.89 2.25 -7.58
N VAL A 121 5.09 2.12 -7.02
CA VAL A 121 5.32 2.09 -5.58
C VAL A 121 6.44 3.04 -5.19
N LEU A 122 6.26 3.78 -4.10
CA LEU A 122 7.29 4.56 -3.46
C LEU A 122 7.59 3.96 -2.08
N ALA A 123 8.79 3.43 -1.89
CA ALA A 123 9.20 2.85 -0.63
C ALA A 123 10.55 3.42 -0.18
N ARG A 124 10.58 4.03 1.00
CA ARG A 124 11.81 4.60 1.59
C ARG A 124 12.57 5.51 0.64
N GLY A 125 11.86 6.39 -0.07
CA GLY A 125 12.45 7.33 -1.03
C GLY A 125 12.94 6.72 -2.35
N LYS A 126 12.60 5.45 -2.64
CA LYS A 126 12.91 4.77 -3.90
C LYS A 126 11.63 4.43 -4.64
N GLY A 127 11.69 4.48 -5.98
CA GLY A 127 10.59 4.05 -6.84
C GLY A 127 10.68 2.59 -7.20
N ARG A 128 9.53 2.00 -7.50
CA ARG A 128 9.41 0.67 -8.08
C ARG A 128 8.24 0.66 -9.05
N VAL A 129 8.42 0.00 -10.18
CA VAL A 129 7.34 -0.42 -11.06
C VAL A 129 7.20 -1.92 -10.96
N GLU A 130 5.97 -2.44 -10.90
CA GLU A 130 5.75 -3.86 -10.70
C GLU A 130 4.55 -4.40 -11.44
N LEU A 131 4.65 -5.64 -11.90
CA LEU A 131 3.53 -6.54 -12.13
C LEU A 131 3.30 -7.28 -10.81
N TYR A 132 2.17 -7.03 -10.17
CA TYR A 132 1.73 -7.70 -8.96
C TYR A 132 0.80 -8.83 -9.35
N ILE A 133 1.01 -10.02 -8.79
CA ILE A 133 0.28 -11.26 -9.09
C ILE A 133 -0.35 -11.74 -7.80
N ASP A 134 -1.68 -11.79 -7.75
CA ASP A 134 -2.42 -12.23 -6.55
C ASP A 134 -3.83 -12.69 -6.92
N ASP A 135 -4.14 -13.94 -6.64
CA ASP A 135 -5.50 -14.47 -6.74
C ASP A 135 -6.03 -14.88 -5.35
N ALA A 136 -6.82 -13.99 -4.75
CA ALA A 136 -7.41 -14.22 -3.43
C ALA A 136 -8.39 -15.39 -3.39
N LYS A 137 -8.99 -15.76 -4.53
CA LYS A 137 -10.00 -16.83 -4.61
C LYS A 137 -9.37 -18.19 -4.74
N ARG A 138 -8.33 -18.31 -5.58
CA ARG A 138 -7.64 -19.58 -5.89
C ARG A 138 -6.47 -19.87 -4.95
N GLY A 139 -5.99 -18.84 -4.23
CA GLY A 139 -5.00 -18.99 -3.17
C GLY A 139 -3.54 -18.99 -3.66
N LYS A 140 -2.65 -19.38 -2.75
CA LYS A 140 -1.20 -19.28 -2.93
C LYS A 140 -0.67 -20.15 -4.04
N ASN A 141 -1.00 -21.45 -4.04
CA ASN A 141 -0.47 -22.43 -5.02
C ASN A 141 -0.81 -22.01 -6.46
N TYR A 142 -2.02 -21.51 -6.69
CA TYR A 142 -2.40 -21.01 -8.00
C TYR A 142 -1.63 -19.75 -8.39
N THR A 143 -1.45 -18.82 -7.46
CA THR A 143 -0.70 -17.58 -7.71
C THR A 143 0.77 -17.88 -8.06
N GLU A 144 1.38 -18.82 -7.36
CA GLU A 144 2.76 -19.30 -7.63
C GLU A 144 2.84 -20.03 -8.98
N ALA A 145 1.86 -20.86 -9.33
CA ALA A 145 1.81 -21.52 -10.64
C ALA A 145 1.76 -20.49 -11.79
N VAL A 146 0.91 -19.45 -11.67
CA VAL A 146 0.87 -18.35 -12.64
C VAL A 146 2.21 -17.61 -12.72
N PHE A 147 2.84 -17.34 -11.58
CA PHE A 147 4.14 -16.68 -11.52
C PHE A 147 5.22 -17.50 -12.23
N HIS A 148 5.32 -18.81 -11.96
CA HIS A 148 6.30 -19.68 -12.59
C HIS A 148 6.06 -19.87 -14.09
N ALA A 149 4.80 -19.91 -14.54
CA ALA A 149 4.49 -19.94 -15.97
C ALA A 149 4.98 -18.67 -16.71
N ILE A 150 4.93 -17.48 -16.04
CA ILE A 150 5.54 -16.27 -16.59
C ILE A 150 7.07 -16.35 -16.50
N GLU A 151 7.62 -16.83 -15.38
CA GLU A 151 9.07 -16.94 -15.16
C GLU A 151 9.76 -17.86 -16.17
N ALA A 152 9.08 -18.87 -16.68
CA ALA A 152 9.59 -19.71 -17.76
C ALA A 152 9.99 -18.89 -19.02
N ASN A 153 9.42 -17.69 -19.18
CA ASN A 153 9.72 -16.77 -20.27
C ASN A 153 10.64 -15.60 -19.85
N LYS A 154 11.29 -15.69 -18.69
CA LYS A 154 12.10 -14.63 -18.07
C LYS A 154 13.10 -13.99 -19.03
N GLN A 155 13.86 -14.78 -19.75
CA GLN A 155 14.88 -14.27 -20.66
C GLN A 155 14.29 -13.39 -21.78
N ALA A 156 13.17 -13.81 -22.35
CA ALA A 156 12.48 -13.05 -23.40
C ALA A 156 11.87 -11.76 -22.84
N ILE A 157 11.26 -11.82 -21.65
CA ILE A 157 10.68 -10.69 -20.95
C ILE A 157 11.75 -9.66 -20.59
N GLU A 158 12.89 -10.06 -20.02
CA GLU A 158 13.98 -9.16 -19.66
C GLU A 158 14.67 -8.57 -20.89
N SER A 159 14.76 -9.32 -21.98
CA SER A 159 15.26 -8.83 -23.26
C SER A 159 14.35 -7.73 -23.85
N GLU A 160 13.03 -7.93 -23.85
CA GLU A 160 12.06 -6.91 -24.30
C GLU A 160 12.02 -5.71 -23.37
N PHE A 161 12.13 -5.94 -22.06
CA PHE A 161 12.20 -4.87 -21.06
C PHE A 161 13.48 -4.03 -21.19
N GLY A 162 14.58 -4.64 -21.62
CA GLY A 162 15.89 -4.03 -21.82
C GLY A 162 16.76 -3.94 -20.57
N ALA A 163 16.43 -4.67 -19.49
CA ALA A 163 17.22 -4.78 -18.27
C ALA A 163 16.76 -5.98 -17.42
N PRO A 164 17.59 -6.47 -16.49
CA PRO A 164 17.17 -7.48 -15.51
C PRO A 164 16.03 -6.97 -14.64
N LEU A 165 15.10 -7.87 -14.29
CA LEU A 165 13.99 -7.64 -13.39
C LEU A 165 14.20 -8.41 -12.06
N SER A 166 13.57 -7.95 -10.99
CA SER A 166 13.47 -8.73 -9.75
C SER A 166 12.23 -9.60 -9.81
N TRP A 167 12.41 -10.90 -9.60
CA TRP A 167 11.36 -11.91 -9.58
C TRP A 167 11.20 -12.38 -8.14
N GLU A 168 10.04 -12.21 -7.55
CA GLU A 168 9.87 -12.36 -6.10
C GLU A 168 8.58 -13.08 -5.76
N GLU A 169 8.71 -14.23 -5.11
CA GLU A 169 7.65 -14.81 -4.29
C GLU A 169 7.65 -14.11 -2.93
N LEU A 170 6.52 -13.57 -2.51
CA LEU A 170 6.45 -12.84 -1.26
C LEU A 170 6.21 -13.81 -0.10
N SER A 171 7.26 -14.08 0.68
CA SER A 171 7.29 -15.09 1.75
C SER A 171 6.18 -14.91 2.81
N ASP A 172 5.74 -13.68 3.04
CA ASP A 172 4.75 -13.35 4.07
C ASP A 172 3.30 -13.37 3.55
N GLY A 173 3.07 -13.90 2.34
CA GLY A 173 1.75 -13.90 1.72
C GLY A 173 1.60 -14.91 0.59
N ARG A 174 0.51 -14.76 -0.17
CA ARG A 174 0.22 -15.57 -1.38
C ARG A 174 0.65 -14.90 -2.67
N ALA A 175 1.03 -13.62 -2.61
CA ALA A 175 1.31 -12.82 -3.79
C ALA A 175 2.73 -13.01 -4.30
N CYS A 176 2.90 -12.84 -5.61
CA CYS A 176 4.20 -12.75 -6.28
C CYS A 176 4.32 -11.42 -7.01
N ARG A 177 5.53 -11.06 -7.42
CA ARG A 177 5.73 -9.86 -8.25
C ARG A 177 6.95 -9.97 -9.15
N ILE A 178 6.87 -9.24 -10.27
CA ILE A 178 7.97 -9.00 -11.18
C ILE A 178 8.18 -7.50 -11.22
N CYS A 179 9.37 -7.01 -10.88
CA CYS A 179 9.54 -5.57 -10.71
C CYS A 179 10.91 -5.03 -11.13
N GLN A 180 10.94 -3.73 -11.45
CA GLN A 180 12.15 -2.95 -11.51
C GLN A 180 12.20 -1.95 -10.35
N ARG A 181 13.31 -1.96 -9.59
CA ARG A 181 13.59 -0.95 -8.58
C ARG A 181 14.38 0.19 -9.21
N LEU A 182 13.93 1.42 -8.96
CA LEU A 182 14.58 2.63 -9.46
C LEU A 182 15.42 3.25 -8.36
N GLY A 183 16.71 3.47 -8.65
CA GLY A 183 17.73 3.82 -7.65
C GLY A 183 17.74 5.27 -7.16
N ALA A 184 16.88 6.14 -7.69
CA ALA A 184 16.84 7.54 -7.25
C ALA A 184 16.16 7.67 -5.88
N ALA A 185 16.81 8.37 -4.95
CA ALA A 185 16.17 8.80 -3.72
C ALA A 185 15.18 9.91 -4.05
N VAL A 186 13.89 9.68 -3.80
CA VAL A 186 12.85 10.69 -3.96
C VAL A 186 12.58 11.31 -2.62
N THR A 187 12.93 12.59 -2.49
CA THR A 187 12.37 13.40 -1.40
C THR A 187 10.97 13.83 -1.84
N LEU A 188 9.96 13.38 -1.09
CA LEU A 188 8.55 13.70 -1.38
C LEU A 188 8.21 15.19 -1.11
N ASP A 189 9.20 16.04 -0.93
CA ASP A 189 9.05 17.43 -0.49
C ASP A 189 8.63 18.40 -1.62
N GLY A 190 8.32 17.86 -2.79
CA GLY A 190 7.74 18.65 -3.89
C GLY A 190 8.73 19.50 -4.69
N GLU A 191 9.89 19.83 -4.11
CA GLU A 191 10.89 20.69 -4.77
C GLU A 191 12.01 19.90 -5.45
N THR A 192 12.18 18.63 -5.11
CA THR A 192 13.31 17.80 -5.62
C THR A 192 12.86 16.55 -6.38
N THR A 193 11.56 16.35 -6.58
CA THR A 193 11.10 15.30 -7.49
C THR A 193 11.34 15.80 -8.92
N GLY A 194 12.60 15.73 -9.38
CA GLY A 194 12.95 16.14 -10.71
C GLY A 194 12.05 15.43 -11.73
N SER A 195 11.57 16.15 -12.74
CA SER A 195 10.81 15.61 -13.88
C SER A 195 11.44 14.32 -14.43
N GLY A 196 12.75 14.18 -14.34
CA GLY A 196 13.48 12.99 -14.74
C GLY A 196 13.14 11.70 -13.98
N PHE A 197 12.78 11.76 -12.68
CA PHE A 197 12.41 10.55 -11.95
C PHE A 197 11.00 10.06 -12.32
N ILE A 198 10.05 10.98 -12.46
CA ILE A 198 8.71 10.68 -12.96
C ILE A 198 8.80 10.06 -14.35
N ASP A 199 9.63 10.63 -15.24
CA ASP A 199 9.86 10.12 -16.59
C ASP A 199 10.47 8.70 -16.57
N GLN A 200 11.40 8.43 -15.67
CA GLN A 200 11.96 7.09 -15.49
C GLN A 200 10.90 6.09 -15.03
N MET A 201 10.04 6.46 -14.05
CA MET A 201 8.95 5.59 -13.61
C MET A 201 7.96 5.29 -14.74
N ILE A 202 7.54 6.30 -15.48
CA ILE A 202 6.60 6.14 -16.61
C ILE A 202 7.24 5.27 -17.70
N GLY A 203 8.48 5.56 -18.07
CA GLY A 203 9.20 4.79 -19.09
C GLY A 203 9.40 3.33 -18.68
N ALA A 204 9.72 3.07 -17.41
CA ALA A 204 9.85 1.72 -16.88
C ALA A 204 8.50 0.96 -16.89
N MET A 205 7.40 1.62 -16.53
CA MET A 205 6.06 1.03 -16.57
C MET A 205 5.62 0.65 -17.97
N ILE A 206 5.86 1.53 -18.96
CA ILE A 206 5.54 1.25 -20.36
C ILE A 206 6.33 0.04 -20.87
N ARG A 207 7.62 -0.05 -20.55
CA ARG A 207 8.44 -1.20 -20.94
C ARG A 207 8.00 -2.47 -20.22
N LEU A 208 7.66 -2.38 -18.94
CA LEU A 208 7.19 -3.54 -18.17
C LEU A 208 5.88 -4.10 -18.74
N ASP A 209 4.89 -3.25 -18.97
CA ASP A 209 3.63 -3.64 -19.57
C ASP A 209 3.84 -4.33 -20.93
N LYS A 210 4.65 -3.71 -21.82
CA LYS A 210 4.97 -4.27 -23.14
C LYS A 210 5.63 -5.65 -23.03
N ALA A 211 6.56 -5.81 -22.11
CA ALA A 211 7.34 -7.05 -21.96
C ALA A 211 6.51 -8.19 -21.38
N VAL A 212 5.64 -7.93 -20.40
CA VAL A 212 4.89 -9.01 -19.72
C VAL A 212 3.56 -9.35 -20.37
N ARG A 213 2.88 -8.38 -20.98
CA ARG A 213 1.51 -8.51 -21.50
C ARG A 213 1.30 -9.71 -22.43
N PRO A 214 2.20 -10.05 -23.36
CA PRO A 214 2.03 -11.21 -24.25
C PRO A 214 1.91 -12.55 -23.52
N TYR A 215 2.43 -12.66 -22.31
CA TYR A 215 2.52 -13.91 -21.57
C TYR A 215 1.39 -14.12 -20.57
N LEU A 216 0.66 -13.06 -20.17
CA LEU A 216 -0.27 -13.13 -19.04
C LEU A 216 -1.41 -14.13 -19.25
N SER A 217 -2.05 -14.12 -20.42
CA SER A 217 -3.16 -15.05 -20.70
C SER A 217 -2.69 -16.50 -20.85
N GLY A 218 -1.49 -16.71 -21.39
CA GLY A 218 -0.87 -18.02 -21.48
C GLY A 218 -0.57 -18.60 -20.10
N ALA A 219 0.00 -17.79 -19.21
CA ALA A 219 0.34 -18.19 -17.87
C ALA A 219 -0.89 -18.61 -17.02
N ILE A 220 -2.00 -17.91 -17.17
CA ILE A 220 -3.26 -18.32 -16.52
C ILE A 220 -3.69 -19.70 -16.98
N ARG A 221 -3.69 -19.95 -18.30
CA ARG A 221 -4.09 -21.23 -18.86
C ARG A 221 -3.17 -22.37 -18.41
N GLU A 222 -1.86 -22.17 -18.44
CA GLU A 222 -0.89 -23.15 -17.97
C GLU A 222 -1.06 -23.48 -16.49
N ALA A 223 -1.30 -22.46 -15.65
CA ALA A 223 -1.57 -22.66 -14.24
C ALA A 223 -2.90 -23.42 -13.99
N GLU A 224 -3.95 -23.13 -14.76
CA GLU A 224 -5.23 -23.86 -14.68
C GLU A 224 -5.07 -25.34 -15.07
N GLU A 225 -4.34 -25.63 -16.14
CA GLU A 225 -4.02 -26.98 -16.59
C GLU A 225 -3.21 -27.74 -15.52
N GLN A 226 -2.18 -27.10 -14.94
CA GLN A 226 -1.36 -27.69 -13.88
C GLN A 226 -2.18 -28.01 -12.63
N MET A 227 -3.02 -27.09 -12.18
CA MET A 227 -3.86 -27.30 -10.99
C MET A 227 -4.89 -28.42 -11.19
N LEU A 228 -5.45 -28.54 -12.42
CA LEU A 228 -6.36 -29.63 -12.76
C LEU A 228 -5.64 -31.00 -12.75
N GLN A 229 -4.43 -31.06 -13.27
CA GLN A 229 -3.64 -32.28 -13.28
C GLN A 229 -3.31 -32.75 -11.87
N LEU A 230 -2.88 -31.84 -10.97
CA LEU A 230 -2.60 -32.15 -9.58
C LEU A 230 -3.85 -32.68 -8.85
N ALA A 231 -5.02 -32.10 -9.09
CA ALA A 231 -6.26 -32.59 -8.49
C ALA A 231 -6.63 -34.02 -8.95
N LEU A 232 -6.39 -34.36 -10.22
CA LEU A 232 -6.63 -35.70 -10.75
C LEU A 232 -5.64 -36.75 -10.19
N GLU A 233 -4.40 -36.35 -9.96
CA GLU A 233 -3.39 -37.22 -9.34
C GLU A 233 -3.74 -37.50 -7.87
N GLU A 234 -4.16 -36.51 -7.09
CA GLU A 234 -4.60 -36.67 -5.69
C GLU A 234 -5.81 -37.64 -5.60
N GLU A 235 -6.81 -37.52 -6.49
CA GLU A 235 -7.95 -38.44 -6.53
C GLU A 235 -7.57 -39.87 -6.90
N SER A 236 -6.51 -40.05 -7.68
CA SER A 236 -6.05 -41.38 -8.09
C SER A 236 -5.28 -42.13 -7.00
N ASP A 237 -4.60 -41.40 -6.11
CA ASP A 237 -3.81 -41.98 -5.02
C ASP A 237 -4.68 -42.32 -3.77
N GLU A 238 -5.92 -41.85 -3.70
CA GLU A 238 -6.86 -42.20 -2.65
C GLU A 238 -7.69 -43.48 -2.91
N HIS A 239 -7.53 -44.11 -4.11
CA HIS A 239 -8.24 -45.32 -4.51
C HIS A 239 -7.31 -46.50 -4.67
#